data_d13e76154d3d745e37d722f4fedd1b80
#
_entry.id   d13e76154d3d745e37d722f4fedd1b80
#
_cell.length_a   1.000
_cell.length_b   1.000
_cell.length_c   1.000
_cell.angle_alpha   90.00
_cell.angle_beta   90.00
_cell.angle_gamma   90.00
#
_symmetry.space_group_name_H-M   'P 1'
#
loop_
_entity.id
_entity.type
_entity.pdbx_description
1 polymer ?
#
loop_
_entity_poly.entity_id
_entity_poly.type
_entity_poly.pdbx_seq_one_letter_code
_entity_poly.pdbx_strand_id
1 'polypeptide(L)'
;MSAFTLNGDETAVLDWIESRGDHMIATVKDWSRINSGSHNEAGLNRMRGVLKDAFGELEARIEEVELPSSQVVERTGEIRDIAYTPALKISQRPDAPIRI
;
A
#
# COMPACT_ATOMS: atom_id res chain seq x y z
N MET A 1 2.20 -36.70 -12.82
CA MET A 1 2.27 -35.32 -12.23
C MET A 1 2.17 -34.32 -13.35
N SER A 2 1.12 -33.52 -13.35
CA SER A 2 0.99 -32.47 -14.35
C SER A 2 1.88 -31.28 -13.96
N ALA A 3 2.74 -30.86 -14.86
CA ALA A 3 3.50 -29.62 -14.68
C ALA A 3 2.65 -28.45 -15.13
N PHE A 4 2.67 -27.36 -14.37
CA PHE A 4 2.10 -26.10 -14.83
C PHE A 4 2.95 -25.55 -15.98
N THR A 5 2.29 -25.33 -17.11
CA THR A 5 2.93 -24.68 -18.25
C THR A 5 2.29 -23.32 -18.44
N LEU A 6 3.11 -22.28 -18.38
CA LEU A 6 2.65 -20.92 -18.60
C LEU A 6 2.46 -20.68 -20.11
N ASN A 7 1.41 -19.95 -20.45
CA ASN A 7 1.23 -19.49 -21.83
C ASN A 7 2.14 -18.29 -22.12
N GLY A 8 2.16 -17.86 -23.39
CA GLY A 8 3.05 -16.75 -23.81
C GLY A 8 2.78 -15.43 -23.09
N ASP A 9 1.51 -15.13 -22.81
CA ASP A 9 1.14 -13.88 -22.12
C ASP A 9 1.57 -13.91 -20.64
N GLU A 10 1.40 -15.04 -19.98
CA GLU A 10 1.84 -15.23 -18.60
C GLU A 10 3.36 -15.13 -18.47
N THR A 11 4.09 -15.75 -19.42
CA THR A 11 5.56 -15.66 -19.47
C THR A 11 6.02 -14.22 -19.67
N ALA A 12 5.37 -13.48 -20.55
CA ALA A 12 5.69 -12.07 -20.80
C ALA A 12 5.51 -11.21 -19.54
N VAL A 13 4.45 -11.47 -18.76
CA VAL A 13 4.23 -10.78 -17.47
C VAL A 13 5.35 -11.08 -16.48
N LEU A 14 5.74 -12.35 -16.34
CA LEU A 14 6.83 -12.74 -15.43
C LEU A 14 8.17 -12.13 -15.86
N ASP A 15 8.47 -12.13 -17.15
CA ASP A 15 9.69 -11.52 -17.69
C ASP A 15 9.72 -10.02 -17.41
N TRP A 16 8.59 -9.34 -17.55
CA TRP A 16 8.48 -7.93 -17.24
C TRP A 16 8.73 -7.67 -15.73
N ILE A 17 8.12 -8.47 -14.85
CA ILE A 17 8.34 -8.36 -13.40
C ILE A 17 9.82 -8.54 -13.07
N GLU A 18 10.46 -9.57 -13.64
CA GLU A 18 11.88 -9.84 -13.43
C GLU A 18 12.74 -8.66 -13.88
N SER A 19 12.40 -8.04 -15.01
CA SER A 19 13.12 -6.87 -15.52
C SER A 19 13.01 -5.63 -14.61
N ARG A 20 12.05 -5.60 -13.68
CA ARG A 20 11.81 -4.49 -12.76
C ARG A 20 12.49 -4.66 -11.40
N GLY A 21 13.29 -5.71 -11.22
CA GLY A 21 13.91 -6.02 -9.92
C GLY A 21 14.71 -4.86 -9.33
N ASP A 22 15.58 -4.22 -10.11
CA ASP A 22 16.38 -3.08 -9.64
C ASP A 22 15.50 -1.89 -9.26
N HIS A 23 14.44 -1.64 -10.03
CA HIS A 23 13.49 -0.58 -9.72
C HIS A 23 12.75 -0.88 -8.40
N MET A 24 12.34 -2.12 -8.18
CA MET A 24 11.66 -2.53 -6.94
C MET A 24 12.56 -2.33 -5.73
N ILE A 25 13.83 -2.70 -5.83
CA ILE A 25 14.82 -2.52 -4.76
C ILE A 25 15.03 -1.03 -4.47
N ALA A 26 15.19 -0.22 -5.49
CA ALA A 26 15.33 1.23 -5.34
C ALA A 26 14.11 1.86 -4.66
N THR A 27 12.91 1.43 -5.05
CA THR A 27 11.66 1.88 -4.47
C THR A 27 11.58 1.54 -2.97
N VAL A 28 11.90 0.30 -2.60
CA VAL A 28 11.91 -0.13 -1.19
C VAL A 28 12.89 0.71 -0.38
N LYS A 29 14.09 0.96 -0.91
CA LYS A 29 15.09 1.80 -0.25
C LYS A 29 14.59 3.22 -0.04
N ASP A 30 13.97 3.82 -1.05
CA ASP A 30 13.45 5.18 -0.97
C ASP A 30 12.31 5.28 0.05
N TRP A 31 11.38 4.33 0.00
CA TRP A 31 10.24 4.33 0.91
C TRP A 31 10.65 4.05 2.36
N SER A 32 11.66 3.22 2.56
CA SER A 32 12.17 2.91 3.90
C SER A 32 12.80 4.11 4.62
N ARG A 33 13.13 5.16 3.88
CA ARG A 33 13.66 6.41 4.47
C ARG A 33 12.57 7.27 5.08
N ILE A 34 11.32 6.98 4.80
CA ILE A 34 10.18 7.69 5.38
C ILE A 34 9.81 6.99 6.69
N ASN A 35 9.92 7.71 7.81
CA ASN A 35 9.47 7.19 9.08
C ASN A 35 7.94 7.23 9.12
N SER A 36 7.31 6.09 8.84
CA SER A 36 5.86 5.92 8.80
C SER A 36 5.32 5.07 9.95
N GLY A 37 5.96 5.14 11.11
CA GLY A 37 5.49 4.48 12.32
C GLY A 37 4.07 4.91 12.68
N SER A 38 3.32 4.04 13.36
CA SER A 38 1.88 4.22 13.62
C SER A 38 1.51 5.52 14.35
N HIS A 39 2.45 6.11 15.07
CA HIS A 39 2.22 7.36 15.82
C HIS A 39 2.90 8.57 15.16
N ASN A 40 3.55 8.37 14.04
CA ASN A 40 4.18 9.45 13.28
C ASN A 40 3.23 9.97 12.22
N GLU A 41 2.35 10.87 12.61
CA GLU A 41 1.32 11.42 11.73
C GLU A 41 1.91 12.09 10.49
N ALA A 42 2.93 12.91 10.64
CA ALA A 42 3.59 13.58 9.52
C ALA A 42 4.20 12.58 8.53
N GLY A 43 4.85 11.53 9.05
CA GLY A 43 5.43 10.47 8.25
C GLY A 43 4.37 9.63 7.52
N LEU A 44 3.26 9.33 8.18
CA LEU A 44 2.14 8.61 7.58
C LEU A 44 1.50 9.40 6.45
N ASN A 45 1.29 10.71 6.65
CA ASN A 45 0.78 11.59 5.61
C ASN A 45 1.70 11.64 4.40
N ARG A 46 2.99 11.68 4.64
CA ARG A 46 4.01 11.67 3.61
C ARG A 46 4.02 10.36 2.83
N MET A 47 3.98 9.23 3.53
CA MET A 47 3.91 7.91 2.90
C MET A 47 2.63 7.76 2.08
N ARG A 48 1.49 8.24 2.58
CA ARG A 48 0.24 8.21 1.82
C ARG A 48 0.37 8.97 0.50
N GLY A 49 1.01 10.13 0.50
CA GLY A 49 1.28 10.90 -0.72
C GLY A 49 2.15 10.11 -1.71
N VAL A 50 3.20 9.47 -1.23
CA VAL A 50 4.09 8.64 -2.05
C VAL A 50 3.33 7.46 -2.66
N LEU A 51 2.48 6.81 -1.89
CA LEU A 51 1.66 5.69 -2.38
C LEU A 51 0.62 6.15 -3.40
N LYS A 52 -0.01 7.29 -3.18
CA LYS A 52 -0.94 7.87 -4.17
C LYS A 52 -0.26 8.12 -5.49
N ASP A 53 0.93 8.69 -5.47
CA ASP A 53 1.70 8.96 -6.69
C ASP A 53 2.09 7.66 -7.40
N ALA A 54 2.56 6.67 -6.65
CA ALA A 54 2.97 5.38 -7.21
C ALA A 54 1.79 4.64 -7.87
N PHE A 55 0.64 4.60 -7.20
CA PHE A 55 -0.56 3.94 -7.72
C PHE A 55 -1.33 4.80 -8.72
N GLY A 56 -0.99 6.09 -8.85
CA GLY A 56 -1.58 6.99 -9.84
C GLY A 56 -1.31 6.58 -11.30
N GLU A 57 -0.31 5.75 -11.54
CA GLU A 57 -0.02 5.19 -12.86
C GLU A 57 -1.06 4.15 -13.30
N LEU A 58 -1.80 3.60 -12.35
CA LEU A 58 -2.89 2.67 -12.64
C LEU A 58 -4.17 3.44 -12.93
N GLU A 59 -4.98 2.95 -13.85
CA GLU A 59 -6.33 3.47 -14.07
C GLU A 59 -7.27 2.98 -12.96
N ALA A 60 -7.00 3.44 -11.74
CA ALA A 60 -7.68 3.00 -10.55
C ALA A 60 -8.37 4.16 -9.84
N ARG A 61 -9.43 3.84 -9.11
CA ARG A 61 -10.06 4.79 -8.20
C ARG A 61 -9.27 4.84 -6.91
N ILE A 62 -8.80 6.04 -6.56
CA ILE A 62 -8.04 6.27 -5.33
C ILE A 62 -8.87 7.13 -4.39
N GLU A 63 -9.10 6.64 -3.19
CA GLU A 63 -9.90 7.31 -2.17
C GLU A 63 -9.14 7.39 -0.86
N GLU A 64 -9.30 8.50 -0.13
CA GLU A 64 -8.88 8.60 1.26
C GLU A 64 -10.09 8.30 2.14
N VAL A 65 -9.94 7.37 3.07
CA VAL A 65 -11.01 6.92 3.96
C VAL A 65 -10.68 7.33 5.37
N GLU A 66 -11.54 8.16 5.97
CA GLU A 66 -11.41 8.55 7.36
C GLU A 66 -11.55 7.34 8.27
N LEU A 67 -10.68 7.25 9.26
CA LEU A 67 -10.71 6.19 10.25
C LEU A 67 -11.24 6.74 11.58
N PRO A 68 -12.07 5.97 12.30
CA PRO A 68 -12.53 6.39 13.62
C PRO A 68 -11.36 6.43 14.60
N SER A 69 -11.40 7.39 15.54
CA SER A 69 -10.44 7.43 16.63
C SER A 69 -10.61 6.23 17.57
N SER A 70 -9.57 5.89 18.29
CA SER A 70 -9.64 4.88 19.34
C SER A 70 -9.13 5.45 20.66
N GLN A 71 -9.32 4.70 21.74
CA GLN A 71 -8.84 5.08 23.06
C GLN A 71 -7.80 4.08 23.53
N VAL A 72 -6.76 4.60 24.19
CA VAL A 72 -5.77 3.78 24.87
C VAL A 72 -5.71 4.17 26.34
N VAL A 73 -5.43 3.20 27.18
CA VAL A 73 -5.16 3.43 28.60
C VAL A 73 -3.66 3.49 28.79
N GLU A 74 -3.19 4.64 29.27
CA GLU A 74 -1.77 4.85 29.56
C GLU A 74 -1.37 4.11 30.85
N ARG A 75 -0.05 4.00 31.09
CA ARG A 75 0.47 3.37 32.32
C ARG A 75 -0.04 4.04 33.57
N THR A 76 -0.35 5.33 33.51
CA THR A 76 -0.89 6.11 34.61
C THR A 76 -2.36 5.84 34.90
N GLY A 77 -3.03 5.07 34.03
CA GLY A 77 -4.48 4.85 34.05
C GLY A 77 -5.29 5.90 33.31
N GLU A 78 -4.63 6.93 32.79
CA GLU A 78 -5.30 7.95 31.99
C GLU A 78 -5.75 7.40 30.64
N ILE A 79 -6.94 7.83 30.19
CA ILE A 79 -7.47 7.47 28.88
C ILE A 79 -7.09 8.57 27.92
N ARG A 80 -6.45 8.18 26.82
CA ARG A 80 -6.04 9.09 25.76
C ARG A 80 -6.71 8.70 24.46
N ASP A 81 -7.29 9.68 23.76
CA ASP A 81 -7.82 9.48 22.42
C ASP A 81 -6.69 9.46 21.41
N ILE A 82 -6.74 8.51 20.49
CA ILE A 82 -5.83 8.42 19.36
C ILE A 82 -6.60 8.71 18.09
N ALA A 83 -6.18 9.79 17.40
CA ALA A 83 -6.66 10.08 16.06
C ALA A 83 -5.75 9.37 15.04
N TYR A 84 -6.35 8.85 13.98
CA TYR A 84 -5.62 8.22 12.89
C TYR A 84 -5.64 9.08 11.64
N THR A 85 -4.58 9.02 10.85
CA THR A 85 -4.57 9.60 9.51
C THR A 85 -5.47 8.78 8.59
N PRO A 86 -6.01 9.37 7.50
CA PRO A 86 -6.85 8.61 6.57
C PRO A 86 -6.14 7.40 5.98
N ALA A 87 -6.88 6.33 5.75
CA ALA A 87 -6.42 5.16 5.00
C ALA A 87 -6.54 5.44 3.50
N LEU A 88 -5.69 4.80 2.72
CA LEU A 88 -5.76 4.88 1.26
C LEU A 88 -6.45 3.65 0.71
N LYS A 89 -7.51 3.86 -0.06
CA LYS A 89 -8.24 2.78 -0.73
C LYS A 89 -8.05 2.91 -2.24
N ILE A 90 -7.55 1.84 -2.84
CA ILE A 90 -7.28 1.79 -4.28
C ILE A 90 -8.10 0.64 -4.85
N SER A 91 -8.97 0.95 -5.83
CA SER A 91 -9.86 -0.04 -6.44
C SER A 91 -9.72 -0.01 -7.94
N GLN A 92 -9.52 -1.17 -8.54
CA GLN A 92 -9.47 -1.34 -9.99
C GLN A 92 -10.31 -2.56 -10.37
N ARG A 93 -11.14 -2.39 -11.39
CA ARG A 93 -12.04 -3.45 -11.86
C ARG A 93 -12.82 -4.13 -10.74
N PRO A 94 -13.64 -3.37 -9.99
CA PRO A 94 -14.35 -3.90 -8.82
C PRO A 94 -15.31 -5.03 -9.14
N ASP A 95 -15.76 -5.14 -10.40
CA ASP A 95 -16.69 -6.15 -10.89
C ASP A 95 -16.00 -7.42 -11.42
N ALA A 96 -14.67 -7.51 -11.31
CA ALA A 96 -13.94 -8.71 -11.73
C ALA A 96 -14.36 -9.92 -10.89
N PRO A 97 -14.48 -11.11 -11.51
CA PRO A 97 -14.93 -12.32 -10.81
C PRO A 97 -13.93 -12.80 -9.76
N ILE A 98 -12.65 -12.45 -9.92
CA ILE A 98 -11.60 -12.80 -8.97
C ILE A 98 -11.10 -11.48 -8.35
N ARG A 99 -11.05 -11.44 -7.04
CA ARG A 99 -10.55 -10.29 -6.28
C ARG A 99 -9.31 -10.68 -5.49
N ILE A 100 -8.35 -9.80 -5.47
CA ILE A 100 -7.12 -9.94 -4.69
C ILE A 100 -6.91 -8.70 -3.83
#